data_1424e037aabef951007b93532b287f25
#
_entry.id   1424e037aabef951007b93532b287f25
#
_cell.length_a   1.000
_cell.length_b   1.000
_cell.length_c   1.000
_cell.angle_alpha   90.00
_cell.angle_beta   90.00
_cell.angle_gamma   90.00
#
_symmetry.space_group_name_H-M   'P 1'
#
loop_
_entity.id
_entity.type
_entity.pdbx_description
1 polymer ?
#
loop_
_entity_poly.entity_id
_entity_poly.type
_entity_poly.pdbx_seq_one_letter_code
_entity_poly.pdbx_strand_id
1 'polypeptide(L)'
;AGVPAGGGESGPAQAAPPLAPEKLQRVAVSVDDDPYLGPQDAPVTIIEFSDFECPYCVRFYRDTLVPLLETYPQQIRFVYRDFPLVNIHPNARPAAEAAQCAFSQGKFWEFHNGIFQNQSRLGEALYLQLAVELGLDQAEFELCINSGQFADEVTADMNAARELGITGSPTFFINGRPLVGAQPLQAFVAIVEVELSAQ
;
A
#
# COMPACT_ATOMS: atom_id res chain seq x y z
N ALA A 1 -3.28 -61.89 -10.22
CA ALA A 1 -3.35 -61.04 -9.04
C ALA A 1 -3.12 -59.59 -9.49
N GLY A 2 -4.17 -58.81 -9.65
CA GLY A 2 -4.09 -57.40 -10.04
C GLY A 2 -4.27 -56.53 -8.81
N VAL A 3 -3.39 -55.52 -8.68
CA VAL A 3 -3.45 -54.47 -7.65
C VAL A 3 -4.25 -53.30 -8.25
N PRO A 4 -5.29 -52.77 -7.62
CA PRO A 4 -5.95 -51.57 -8.10
C PRO A 4 -5.13 -50.31 -7.68
N ALA A 5 -4.76 -49.47 -8.64
CA ALA A 5 -4.20 -48.17 -8.41
C ALA A 5 -5.29 -47.22 -7.93
N GLY A 6 -5.24 -46.81 -6.67
CA GLY A 6 -6.07 -45.77 -6.11
C GLY A 6 -5.49 -44.41 -6.45
N GLY A 7 -6.02 -43.74 -7.48
CA GLY A 7 -5.74 -42.35 -7.78
C GLY A 7 -6.57 -41.44 -6.85
N GLY A 8 -5.94 -40.91 -5.80
CA GLY A 8 -6.52 -39.82 -5.02
C GLY A 8 -6.28 -38.50 -5.74
N GLU A 9 -7.28 -37.95 -6.41
CA GLU A 9 -7.28 -36.57 -6.89
C GLU A 9 -7.42 -35.64 -5.67
N SER A 10 -6.32 -35.05 -5.27
CA SER A 10 -6.34 -33.89 -4.36
C SER A 10 -6.85 -32.68 -5.15
N GLY A 11 -8.13 -32.38 -4.98
CA GLY A 11 -8.73 -31.14 -5.49
C GLY A 11 -8.02 -29.92 -4.88
N PRO A 12 -8.04 -28.75 -5.57
CA PRO A 12 -7.40 -27.56 -5.06
C PRO A 12 -7.97 -27.22 -3.69
N ALA A 13 -7.08 -27.01 -2.71
CA ALA A 13 -7.46 -26.58 -1.38
C ALA A 13 -8.23 -25.26 -1.49
N GLN A 14 -9.52 -25.28 -1.16
CA GLN A 14 -10.33 -24.08 -1.08
C GLN A 14 -9.77 -23.23 0.06
N ALA A 15 -9.35 -22.00 -0.27
CA ALA A 15 -8.99 -21.01 0.75
C ALA A 15 -10.19 -20.85 1.71
N ALA A 16 -9.91 -20.84 3.01
CA ALA A 16 -10.94 -20.57 4.00
C ALA A 16 -11.62 -19.23 3.68
N PRO A 17 -12.96 -19.14 3.85
CA PRO A 17 -13.64 -17.87 3.64
C PRO A 17 -13.06 -16.81 4.58
N PRO A 18 -12.91 -15.55 4.12
CA PRO A 18 -12.39 -14.47 4.96
C PRO A 18 -13.27 -14.34 6.22
N LEU A 19 -12.62 -14.07 7.36
CA LEU A 19 -13.33 -13.81 8.61
C LEU A 19 -14.32 -12.66 8.42
N ALA A 20 -15.50 -12.79 9.02
CA ALA A 20 -16.47 -11.70 9.04
C ALA A 20 -15.81 -10.43 9.67
N PRO A 21 -15.97 -9.24 9.06
CA PRO A 21 -15.27 -8.02 9.47
C PRO A 21 -15.36 -7.70 10.97
N GLU A 22 -16.51 -7.92 11.57
CA GLU A 22 -16.76 -7.69 13.01
C GLU A 22 -15.91 -8.58 13.94
N LYS A 23 -15.37 -9.68 13.44
CA LYS A 23 -14.52 -10.64 14.19
C LYS A 23 -13.02 -10.34 14.09
N LEU A 24 -12.62 -9.41 13.23
CA LEU A 24 -11.22 -9.02 13.10
C LEU A 24 -10.78 -8.25 14.35
N GLN A 25 -9.74 -8.76 15.01
CA GLN A 25 -9.17 -8.09 16.17
C GLN A 25 -8.47 -6.79 15.73
N ARG A 26 -8.71 -5.69 16.45
CA ARG A 26 -8.06 -4.41 16.16
C ARG A 26 -6.64 -4.39 16.70
N VAL A 27 -5.76 -3.83 15.89
CA VAL A 27 -4.36 -3.54 16.23
C VAL A 27 -4.17 -2.02 16.19
N ALA A 28 -3.48 -1.47 17.17
CA ALA A 28 -3.12 -0.06 17.14
C ALA A 28 -2.01 0.17 16.12
N VAL A 29 -2.28 0.98 15.12
CA VAL A 29 -1.32 1.36 14.08
C VAL A 29 -1.27 2.87 14.00
N SER A 30 -0.06 3.44 14.07
CA SER A 30 0.13 4.89 13.90
C SER A 30 -0.09 5.29 12.45
N VAL A 31 -0.65 6.47 12.24
CA VAL A 31 -0.68 7.14 10.94
C VAL A 31 0.61 7.90 10.65
N ASP A 32 1.43 8.13 11.69
CA ASP A 32 2.69 8.85 11.68
C ASP A 32 2.62 10.20 10.94
N ASP A 33 3.69 10.63 10.28
CA ASP A 33 3.73 11.82 9.44
C ASP A 33 3.56 11.52 7.95
N ASP A 34 3.04 10.34 7.65
CA ASP A 34 2.86 9.77 6.32
C ASP A 34 1.84 10.51 5.43
N PRO A 35 2.03 10.44 4.10
CA PRO A 35 1.10 11.05 3.15
C PRO A 35 -0.29 10.39 3.21
N TYR A 36 -1.33 11.23 3.15
CA TYR A 36 -2.71 10.74 3.16
C TYR A 36 -3.61 11.47 2.15
N LEU A 37 -4.69 10.79 1.78
CA LEU A 37 -5.83 11.33 1.01
C LEU A 37 -7.08 11.38 1.89
N GLY A 38 -7.97 12.31 1.56
CA GLY A 38 -9.23 12.49 2.27
C GLY A 38 -9.13 13.39 3.50
N PRO A 39 -10.23 13.61 4.24
CA PRO A 39 -10.24 14.45 5.41
C PRO A 39 -9.40 13.86 6.55
N GLN A 40 -8.67 14.73 7.27
CA GLN A 40 -7.83 14.31 8.41
C GLN A 40 -8.66 13.72 9.56
N ASP A 41 -9.88 14.19 9.73
CA ASP A 41 -10.85 13.78 10.74
C ASP A 41 -11.90 12.80 10.23
N ALA A 42 -11.62 12.13 9.09
CA ALA A 42 -12.52 11.12 8.55
C ALA A 42 -12.76 9.98 9.55
N PRO A 43 -14.02 9.49 9.65
CA PRO A 43 -14.39 8.44 10.59
C PRO A 43 -13.68 7.11 10.38
N VAL A 44 -13.22 6.83 9.17
CA VAL A 44 -12.49 5.60 8.85
C VAL A 44 -11.10 5.94 8.35
N THR A 45 -10.08 5.45 9.06
CA THR A 45 -8.69 5.53 8.61
C THR A 45 -8.27 4.18 8.03
N ILE A 46 -7.76 4.20 6.80
CA ILE A 46 -7.17 3.04 6.13
C ILE A 46 -5.68 3.31 5.99
N ILE A 47 -4.85 2.48 6.60
CA ILE A 47 -3.39 2.55 6.47
C ILE A 47 -2.95 1.39 5.58
N GLU A 48 -2.28 1.70 4.48
CA GLU A 48 -1.67 0.73 3.57
C GLU A 48 -0.16 0.67 3.80
N PHE A 49 0.38 -0.50 4.10
CA PHE A 49 1.81 -0.78 3.96
C PHE A 49 2.06 -1.33 2.57
N SER A 50 2.78 -0.57 1.76
CA SER A 50 2.82 -0.75 0.31
C SER A 50 4.24 -0.78 -0.26
N ASP A 51 4.36 -1.25 -1.49
CA ASP A 51 5.62 -1.41 -2.22
C ASP A 51 5.39 -1.04 -3.69
N PHE A 52 6.12 -0.04 -4.18
CA PHE A 52 5.97 0.47 -5.54
C PHE A 52 6.33 -0.52 -6.65
N GLU A 53 7.12 -1.56 -6.35
CA GLU A 53 7.46 -2.60 -7.32
C GLU A 53 6.52 -3.82 -7.24
N CYS A 54 5.68 -3.91 -6.19
CA CYS A 54 4.77 -5.02 -5.98
C CYS A 54 3.60 -5.02 -7.00
N PRO A 55 3.40 -6.11 -7.76
CA PRO A 55 2.29 -6.19 -8.72
C PRO A 55 0.92 -6.20 -8.05
N TYR A 56 0.83 -6.60 -6.78
CA TYR A 56 -0.41 -6.58 -6.02
C TYR A 56 -0.75 -5.16 -5.54
N CYS A 57 0.25 -4.33 -5.22
CA CYS A 57 0.03 -2.94 -4.82
C CYS A 57 -0.51 -2.11 -5.99
N VAL A 58 0.07 -2.23 -7.19
CA VAL A 58 -0.47 -1.56 -8.38
C VAL A 58 -1.87 -2.06 -8.75
N ARG A 59 -2.16 -3.36 -8.53
CA ARG A 59 -3.52 -3.88 -8.75
C ARG A 59 -4.52 -3.26 -7.77
N PHE A 60 -4.18 -3.15 -6.49
CA PHE A 60 -5.01 -2.48 -5.50
C PHE A 60 -5.25 -1.02 -5.89
N TYR A 61 -4.18 -0.27 -6.20
CA TYR A 61 -4.27 1.12 -6.64
C TYR A 61 -5.27 1.29 -7.79
N ARG A 62 -5.14 0.47 -8.84
CA ARG A 62 -5.95 0.58 -10.04
C ARG A 62 -7.39 0.11 -9.86
N ASP A 63 -7.58 -1.02 -9.20
CA ASP A 63 -8.86 -1.75 -9.22
C ASP A 63 -9.72 -1.47 -7.97
N THR A 64 -9.12 -0.94 -6.89
CA THR A 64 -9.80 -0.79 -5.59
C THR A 64 -9.71 0.61 -5.00
N LEU A 65 -8.53 1.24 -4.94
CA LEU A 65 -8.34 2.51 -4.24
C LEU A 65 -9.22 3.63 -4.82
N VAL A 66 -9.16 3.82 -6.13
CA VAL A 66 -9.91 4.91 -6.79
C VAL A 66 -11.41 4.77 -6.56
N PRO A 67 -12.08 3.63 -6.90
CA PRO A 67 -13.50 3.49 -6.66
C PRO A 67 -13.89 3.51 -5.17
N LEU A 68 -13.00 3.09 -4.26
CA LEU A 68 -13.25 3.19 -2.82
C LEU A 68 -13.33 4.64 -2.35
N LEU A 69 -12.36 5.48 -2.75
CA LEU A 69 -12.36 6.91 -2.39
C LEU A 69 -13.48 7.69 -3.09
N GLU A 70 -13.87 7.31 -4.29
CA GLU A 70 -15.04 7.90 -4.97
C GLU A 70 -16.34 7.55 -4.25
N THR A 71 -16.45 6.36 -3.67
CA THR A 71 -17.63 5.91 -2.92
C THR A 71 -17.73 6.59 -1.55
N TYR A 72 -16.59 6.84 -0.89
CA TYR A 72 -16.52 7.37 0.49
C TYR A 72 -15.64 8.63 0.59
N PRO A 73 -15.90 9.70 -0.17
CA PRO A 73 -14.97 10.83 -0.32
C PRO A 73 -14.76 11.66 0.95
N GLN A 74 -15.70 11.58 1.91
CA GLN A 74 -15.64 12.32 3.18
C GLN A 74 -15.49 11.41 4.39
N GLN A 75 -15.57 10.09 4.19
CA GLN A 75 -15.58 9.10 5.26
C GLN A 75 -14.26 8.37 5.44
N ILE A 76 -13.35 8.46 4.47
CA ILE A 76 -12.07 7.75 4.49
C ILE A 76 -10.90 8.74 4.51
N ARG A 77 -9.98 8.53 5.47
CA ARG A 77 -8.59 8.99 5.43
C ARG A 77 -7.73 7.81 5.01
N PHE A 78 -7.14 7.87 3.83
CA PHE A 78 -6.25 6.84 3.31
C PHE A 78 -4.80 7.26 3.49
N VAL A 79 -4.01 6.48 4.23
CA VAL A 79 -2.60 6.74 4.56
C VAL A 79 -1.72 5.70 3.85
N TYR A 80 -0.64 6.14 3.23
CA TYR A 80 0.34 5.29 2.59
C TYR A 80 1.60 5.20 3.44
N ARG A 81 2.05 3.99 3.78
CA ARG A 81 3.28 3.71 4.49
C ARG A 81 4.20 2.83 3.67
N ASP A 82 5.49 3.14 3.70
CA ASP A 82 6.49 2.46 2.88
C ASP A 82 6.85 1.07 3.45
N PHE A 83 6.65 0.03 2.64
CA PHE A 83 7.10 -1.32 2.98
C PHE A 83 7.77 -2.03 1.78
N PRO A 84 8.91 -1.50 1.29
CA PRO A 84 9.64 -2.10 0.17
C PRO A 84 10.19 -3.48 0.53
N LEU A 85 9.82 -4.49 -0.24
CA LEU A 85 10.25 -5.89 -0.08
C LEU A 85 11.61 -6.10 -0.76
N VAL A 86 12.65 -5.44 -0.26
CA VAL A 86 13.97 -5.30 -0.87
C VAL A 86 14.66 -6.61 -1.28
N ASN A 87 14.25 -7.74 -0.70
CA ASN A 87 14.82 -9.06 -1.02
C ASN A 87 14.31 -9.61 -2.37
N ILE A 88 13.17 -9.15 -2.85
CA ILE A 88 12.51 -9.61 -4.08
C ILE A 88 12.20 -8.46 -5.04
N HIS A 89 12.20 -7.23 -4.58
CA HIS A 89 11.88 -6.01 -5.31
C HIS A 89 13.04 -4.99 -5.19
N PRO A 90 14.07 -5.10 -6.05
CA PRO A 90 15.29 -4.30 -5.91
C PRO A 90 15.08 -2.79 -6.15
N ASN A 91 14.04 -2.41 -6.90
CA ASN A 91 13.72 -1.00 -7.18
C ASN A 91 12.71 -0.39 -6.19
N ALA A 92 12.13 -1.19 -5.30
CA ALA A 92 11.07 -0.73 -4.39
C ALA A 92 11.56 0.34 -3.42
N ARG A 93 12.74 0.14 -2.82
CA ARG A 93 13.30 1.12 -1.87
C ARG A 93 13.69 2.44 -2.54
N PRO A 94 14.42 2.47 -3.67
CA PRO A 94 14.67 3.71 -4.39
C PRO A 94 13.38 4.44 -4.83
N ALA A 95 12.32 3.69 -5.18
CA ALA A 95 11.02 4.28 -5.52
C ALA A 95 10.35 4.93 -4.31
N ALA A 96 10.39 4.27 -3.14
CA ALA A 96 9.89 4.80 -1.88
C ALA A 96 10.61 6.11 -1.50
N GLU A 97 11.94 6.10 -1.47
CA GLU A 97 12.76 7.28 -1.16
C GLU A 97 12.49 8.44 -2.15
N ALA A 98 12.32 8.15 -3.45
CA ALA A 98 11.96 9.16 -4.45
C ALA A 98 10.54 9.71 -4.23
N ALA A 99 9.57 8.89 -3.81
CA ALA A 99 8.22 9.34 -3.48
C ALA A 99 8.21 10.25 -2.25
N GLN A 100 9.03 9.97 -1.23
CA GLN A 100 9.22 10.85 -0.07
C GLN A 100 9.89 12.19 -0.48
N CYS A 101 10.82 12.19 -1.44
CA CYS A 101 11.34 13.44 -2.00
C CYS A 101 10.26 14.27 -2.72
N ALA A 102 9.32 13.62 -3.41
CA ALA A 102 8.17 14.32 -3.98
C ALA A 102 7.18 14.78 -2.90
N PHE A 103 7.04 14.04 -1.80
CA PHE A 103 6.23 14.40 -0.65
C PHE A 103 6.71 15.70 0.00
N SER A 104 8.02 15.87 0.19
CA SER A 104 8.61 17.08 0.76
C SER A 104 8.30 18.34 -0.07
N GLN A 105 7.97 18.16 -1.36
CA GLN A 105 7.54 19.22 -2.26
C GLN A 105 6.01 19.24 -2.49
N GLY A 106 5.22 18.50 -1.68
CA GLY A 106 3.76 18.48 -1.71
C GLY A 106 3.16 17.74 -2.90
N LYS A 107 3.90 16.81 -3.53
CA LYS A 107 3.51 16.10 -4.75
C LYS A 107 3.54 14.57 -4.62
N PHE A 108 3.37 14.05 -3.39
CA PHE A 108 3.40 12.60 -3.16
C PHE A 108 2.42 11.84 -4.05
N TRP A 109 1.15 12.22 -4.03
CA TRP A 109 0.10 11.42 -4.68
C TRP A 109 0.18 11.45 -6.20
N GLU A 110 0.55 12.59 -6.78
CA GLU A 110 0.78 12.67 -8.21
C GLU A 110 1.99 11.81 -8.62
N PHE A 111 3.05 11.81 -7.81
CA PHE A 111 4.25 11.01 -8.03
C PHE A 111 3.96 9.51 -7.83
N HIS A 112 3.26 9.14 -6.77
CA HIS A 112 2.76 7.79 -6.49
C HIS A 112 1.97 7.23 -7.69
N ASN A 113 1.02 8.01 -8.21
CA ASN A 113 0.23 7.62 -9.37
C ASN A 113 1.11 7.43 -10.62
N GLY A 114 2.07 8.35 -10.84
CA GLY A 114 3.03 8.27 -11.93
C GLY A 114 3.90 7.02 -11.86
N ILE A 115 4.37 6.65 -10.67
CA ILE A 115 5.14 5.41 -10.45
C ILE A 115 4.29 4.18 -10.80
N PHE A 116 3.09 4.04 -10.23
CA PHE A 116 2.26 2.86 -10.47
C PHE A 116 1.81 2.73 -11.92
N GLN A 117 1.57 3.85 -12.62
CA GLN A 117 1.27 3.84 -14.05
C GLN A 117 2.46 3.41 -14.92
N ASN A 118 3.67 3.54 -14.42
CA ASN A 118 4.92 3.23 -15.10
C ASN A 118 5.76 2.15 -14.39
N GLN A 119 5.13 1.27 -13.60
CA GLN A 119 5.81 0.31 -12.73
C GLN A 119 6.91 -0.51 -13.43
N SER A 120 6.73 -0.87 -14.68
CA SER A 120 7.74 -1.61 -15.46
C SER A 120 8.99 -0.80 -15.81
N ARG A 121 9.00 0.50 -15.52
CA ARG A 121 10.10 1.43 -15.82
C ARG A 121 10.77 1.97 -14.58
N LEU A 122 10.51 1.39 -13.39
CA LEU A 122 11.09 1.86 -12.12
C LEU A 122 12.60 2.07 -12.24
N GLY A 123 13.06 3.20 -11.74
CA GLY A 123 14.45 3.62 -11.73
C GLY A 123 14.59 5.13 -11.87
N GLU A 124 15.80 5.63 -11.64
CA GLU A 124 16.12 7.05 -11.55
C GLU A 124 15.61 7.86 -12.77
N ALA A 125 15.75 7.32 -13.99
CA ALA A 125 15.27 7.99 -15.21
C ALA A 125 13.77 8.27 -15.19
N LEU A 126 12.95 7.36 -14.62
CA LEU A 126 11.53 7.58 -14.45
C LEU A 126 11.27 8.64 -13.36
N TYR A 127 11.99 8.58 -12.26
CA TYR A 127 11.79 9.52 -11.13
C TYR A 127 12.08 10.95 -11.55
N LEU A 128 13.19 11.18 -12.27
CA LEU A 128 13.53 12.48 -12.81
C LEU A 128 12.52 12.97 -13.87
N GLN A 129 12.04 12.08 -14.73
CA GLN A 129 10.97 12.40 -15.68
C GLN A 129 9.70 12.86 -14.95
N LEU A 130 9.27 12.14 -13.93
CA LEU A 130 8.08 12.49 -13.15
C LEU A 130 8.27 13.81 -12.41
N ALA A 131 9.45 14.07 -11.86
CA ALA A 131 9.77 15.35 -11.21
C ALA A 131 9.58 16.54 -12.15
N VAL A 132 10.03 16.41 -13.42
CA VAL A 132 9.83 17.42 -14.47
C VAL A 132 8.34 17.59 -14.79
N GLU A 133 7.63 16.48 -15.05
CA GLU A 133 6.21 16.48 -15.44
C GLU A 133 5.31 17.08 -14.36
N LEU A 134 5.65 16.87 -13.09
CA LEU A 134 4.91 17.37 -11.93
C LEU A 134 5.30 18.78 -11.49
N GLY A 135 6.34 19.37 -12.13
CA GLY A 135 6.81 20.71 -11.84
C GLY A 135 7.52 20.82 -10.48
N LEU A 136 8.18 19.75 -10.04
CA LEU A 136 9.04 19.78 -8.86
C LEU A 136 10.29 20.65 -9.10
N ASP A 137 10.88 21.19 -8.03
CA ASP A 137 12.24 21.71 -8.10
C ASP A 137 13.20 20.56 -8.37
N GLN A 138 13.72 20.50 -9.61
CA GLN A 138 14.53 19.38 -10.08
C GLN A 138 15.86 19.28 -9.32
N ALA A 139 16.49 20.43 -9.03
CA ALA A 139 17.77 20.43 -8.33
C ALA A 139 17.62 19.94 -6.88
N GLU A 140 16.56 20.36 -6.20
CA GLU A 140 16.21 19.88 -4.86
C GLU A 140 15.85 18.39 -4.88
N PHE A 141 15.05 17.95 -5.84
CA PHE A 141 14.66 16.55 -6.00
C PHE A 141 15.87 15.65 -6.27
N GLU A 142 16.76 16.03 -7.20
CA GLU A 142 17.99 15.29 -7.48
C GLU A 142 18.91 15.22 -6.27
N LEU A 143 19.08 16.33 -5.54
CA LEU A 143 19.85 16.36 -4.31
C LEU A 143 19.25 15.41 -3.26
N CYS A 144 17.93 15.43 -3.10
CA CYS A 144 17.20 14.59 -2.16
C CYS A 144 17.42 13.11 -2.43
N ILE A 145 17.19 12.64 -3.67
CA ILE A 145 17.37 11.21 -4.01
C ILE A 145 18.85 10.79 -3.91
N ASN A 146 19.79 11.64 -4.34
CA ASN A 146 21.22 11.32 -4.34
C ASN A 146 21.83 11.31 -2.94
N SER A 147 21.27 12.07 -2.00
CA SER A 147 21.73 12.09 -0.60
C SER A 147 21.10 11.00 0.25
N GLY A 148 20.06 10.31 -0.23
CA GLY A 148 19.27 9.38 0.58
C GLY A 148 18.54 10.07 1.74
N GLN A 149 18.06 11.30 1.54
CA GLN A 149 17.49 12.16 2.57
C GLN A 149 16.38 11.46 3.38
N PHE A 150 15.59 10.62 2.74
CA PHE A 150 14.46 9.90 3.37
C PHE A 150 14.74 8.40 3.58
N ALA A 151 16.01 7.96 3.55
CA ALA A 151 16.36 6.56 3.81
C ALA A 151 15.96 6.10 5.22
N ASP A 152 16.08 6.98 6.22
CA ASP A 152 15.71 6.68 7.61
C ASP A 152 14.19 6.61 7.77
N GLU A 153 13.43 7.46 7.07
CA GLU A 153 11.96 7.46 7.05
C GLU A 153 11.41 6.12 6.51
N VAL A 154 11.85 5.74 5.30
CA VAL A 154 11.49 4.44 4.72
C VAL A 154 11.88 3.28 5.64
N THR A 155 13.03 3.40 6.34
CA THR A 155 13.47 2.38 7.30
C THR A 155 12.58 2.33 8.53
N ALA A 156 12.12 3.48 9.04
CA ALA A 156 11.20 3.55 10.19
C ALA A 156 9.89 2.83 9.87
N ASP A 157 9.31 3.08 8.69
CA ASP A 157 8.11 2.42 8.21
C ASP A 157 8.26 0.91 8.06
N MET A 158 9.37 0.47 7.45
CA MET A 158 9.70 -0.95 7.35
C MET A 158 9.81 -1.62 8.71
N ASN A 159 10.35 -0.93 9.72
CA ASN A 159 10.46 -1.46 11.07
C ASN A 159 9.09 -1.53 11.75
N ALA A 160 8.29 -0.48 11.64
CA ALA A 160 6.91 -0.48 12.15
C ALA A 160 6.09 -1.63 11.54
N ALA A 161 6.21 -1.86 10.22
CA ALA A 161 5.57 -3.00 9.56
C ALA A 161 6.01 -4.34 10.15
N ARG A 162 7.32 -4.53 10.39
CA ARG A 162 7.86 -5.77 10.98
C ARG A 162 7.39 -5.99 12.42
N GLU A 163 7.32 -4.93 13.22
CA GLU A 163 6.80 -4.99 14.61
C GLU A 163 5.32 -5.38 14.62
N LEU A 164 4.54 -4.96 13.62
CA LEU A 164 3.16 -5.39 13.41
C LEU A 164 3.04 -6.82 12.85
N GLY A 165 4.16 -7.50 12.55
CA GLY A 165 4.17 -8.84 11.98
C GLY A 165 3.80 -8.91 10.50
N ILE A 166 3.90 -7.79 9.77
CA ILE A 166 3.63 -7.73 8.34
C ILE A 166 4.75 -8.45 7.58
N THR A 167 4.38 -9.35 6.68
CA THR A 167 5.32 -10.17 5.90
C THR A 167 5.19 -9.96 4.39
N GLY A 168 4.24 -9.14 3.94
CA GLY A 168 4.00 -8.90 2.51
C GLY A 168 3.17 -7.65 2.26
N SER A 169 3.22 -7.17 1.02
CA SER A 169 2.50 -6.00 0.54
C SER A 169 1.47 -6.37 -0.55
N PRO A 170 0.38 -5.62 -0.68
CA PRO A 170 -0.08 -4.64 0.29
C PRO A 170 -0.68 -5.29 1.54
N THR A 171 -0.53 -4.64 2.69
CA THR A 171 -1.24 -5.00 3.93
C THR A 171 -1.92 -3.76 4.47
N PHE A 172 -3.17 -3.89 4.88
CA PHE A 172 -4.02 -2.78 5.30
C PHE A 172 -4.47 -2.91 6.74
N PHE A 173 -4.69 -1.75 7.39
CA PHE A 173 -5.40 -1.66 8.66
C PHE A 173 -6.54 -0.63 8.52
N ILE A 174 -7.77 -1.09 8.63
CA ILE A 174 -8.98 -0.27 8.53
C ILE A 174 -9.49 -0.03 9.95
N ASN A 175 -9.28 1.17 10.50
CA ASN A 175 -9.47 1.46 11.93
C ASN A 175 -8.84 0.38 12.82
N GLY A 176 -7.63 -0.09 12.45
CA GLY A 176 -6.89 -1.14 13.15
C GLY A 176 -7.29 -2.57 12.78
N ARG A 177 -8.31 -2.80 11.96
CA ARG A 177 -8.66 -4.16 11.48
C ARG A 177 -7.76 -4.56 10.31
N PRO A 178 -7.00 -5.66 10.44
CA PRO A 178 -6.07 -6.07 9.39
C PRO A 178 -6.81 -6.65 8.17
N LEU A 179 -6.33 -6.31 6.98
CA LEU A 179 -6.73 -6.90 5.72
C LEU A 179 -5.49 -7.11 4.86
N VAL A 180 -5.19 -8.36 4.49
CA VAL A 180 -3.94 -8.71 3.80
C VAL A 180 -4.19 -8.92 2.30
N GLY A 181 -3.30 -8.34 1.50
CA GLY A 181 -3.28 -8.50 0.05
C GLY A 181 -4.28 -7.60 -0.69
N ALA A 182 -4.12 -7.52 -2.01
CA ALA A 182 -5.01 -6.75 -2.88
C ALA A 182 -6.37 -7.45 -3.01
N GLN A 183 -7.17 -7.35 -1.96
CA GLN A 183 -8.53 -7.86 -1.91
C GLN A 183 -9.45 -7.06 -2.84
N PRO A 184 -10.55 -7.64 -3.33
CA PRO A 184 -11.53 -6.92 -4.14
C PRO A 184 -12.21 -5.80 -3.35
N LEU A 185 -12.70 -4.77 -4.05
CA LEU A 185 -13.37 -3.59 -3.47
C LEU A 185 -14.42 -3.96 -2.40
N GLN A 186 -15.21 -5.01 -2.63
CA GLN A 186 -16.27 -5.43 -1.72
C GLN A 186 -15.75 -5.83 -0.33
N ALA A 187 -14.52 -6.33 -0.23
CA ALA A 187 -13.92 -6.67 1.06
C ALA A 187 -13.60 -5.39 1.88
N PHE A 188 -13.14 -4.34 1.22
CA PHE A 188 -12.93 -3.03 1.85
C PHE A 188 -14.25 -2.39 2.25
N VAL A 189 -15.23 -2.35 1.34
CA VAL A 189 -16.57 -1.82 1.59
C VAL A 189 -17.20 -2.48 2.81
N ALA A 190 -17.13 -3.82 2.92
CA ALA A 190 -17.71 -4.54 4.05
C ALA A 190 -17.12 -4.11 5.41
N ILE A 191 -15.81 -3.82 5.47
CA ILE A 191 -15.17 -3.35 6.70
C ILE A 191 -15.51 -1.89 6.96
N VAL A 192 -15.47 -1.03 5.93
CA VAL A 192 -15.80 0.40 6.03
C VAL A 192 -17.22 0.58 6.57
N GLU A 193 -18.21 -0.15 6.02
CA GLU A 193 -19.59 -0.08 6.49
C GLU A 193 -19.76 -0.52 7.95
N VAL A 194 -19.04 -1.54 8.40
CA VAL A 194 -19.01 -1.94 9.82
C VAL A 194 -18.44 -0.82 10.68
N GLU A 195 -17.37 -0.16 10.24
CA GLU A 195 -16.76 0.95 10.99
C GLU A 195 -17.67 2.18 11.06
N LEU A 196 -18.35 2.52 9.96
CA LEU A 196 -19.30 3.65 9.92
C LEU A 196 -20.54 3.39 10.78
N SER A 197 -20.98 2.14 10.87
CA SER A 197 -22.16 1.75 11.67
C SER A 197 -21.88 1.69 13.19
N ALA A 198 -20.61 1.69 13.58
CA ALA A 198 -20.18 1.58 14.99
C ALA A 198 -19.96 2.94 15.68
N GLN A 199 -20.20 4.04 14.97
CA GLN A 199 -20.11 5.41 15.45
C GLN A 199 -21.50 5.91 15.89
#